data_fd2e301ed1a65b7ed9a653d9fce51cfe
#
_entry.id   fd2e301ed1a65b7ed9a653d9fce51cfe
#
_cell.length_a   1.000
_cell.length_b   1.000
_cell.length_c   1.000
_cell.angle_alpha   90.00
_cell.angle_beta   90.00
_cell.angle_gamma   90.00
#
_symmetry.space_group_name_H-M   'P 1'
#
loop_
_entity.id
_entity.type
_entity.pdbx_description
1 polymer ?
#
loop_
_entity_poly.entity_id
_entity_poly.type
_entity_poly.pdbx_seq_one_letter_code
_entity_poly.pdbx_strand_id
1 'polypeptide(L)'
;MPSTPTRFSWQRPDILLYVLAAGVPLSFATWQALLNNFAIERAAYTGVEIGILQSLREVPGFLAFTVIFVLLVLREQTFALVSLALLGLGTAITGLFPSVIGLYCTTVLMSIGFHYFQTLQISLSLQWLDKGKAPEVLGRMIAVAAFASLATYGLIYLTKTLLHLDYMWVYIAGGGATMLVALFAWLAFPRIDGDYEQFKHLVLRRRYWLYYALTFMAGARRQIFIVFAAFMMVEKFGYSVEAITLLFLINCVFNMMFATSIGRLVSRFGERTALTIEYVGLVLVFTAYAFVENSTIAAGLYVLDHAFFALAIALKTYFQKIADPRDIAPTAGVSFTINHIAAVFLPVLLGFVWIVSPEVVFLAGAAMAFGSLILARLVPENPVPGSEVIWSERAPQPAE
;
A
#
# COMPACT_ATOMS: atom_id res chain seq x y z
N MET A 1 -27.11 -12.78 -30.61
CA MET A 1 -26.54 -11.87 -29.60
C MET A 1 -27.19 -12.25 -28.29
N PRO A 2 -26.48 -12.77 -27.27
CA PRO A 2 -27.06 -12.99 -25.96
C PRO A 2 -27.24 -11.63 -25.31
N SER A 3 -28.45 -11.37 -24.79
CA SER A 3 -28.81 -10.18 -24.04
C SER A 3 -27.87 -10.03 -22.85
N THR A 4 -27.02 -9.00 -22.86
CA THR A 4 -26.25 -8.60 -21.69
C THR A 4 -27.24 -8.31 -20.56
N PRO A 5 -27.10 -8.93 -19.37
CA PRO A 5 -27.96 -8.63 -18.25
C PRO A 5 -27.82 -7.14 -17.93
N THR A 6 -28.95 -6.46 -17.74
CA THR A 6 -29.03 -5.04 -17.36
C THR A 6 -28.23 -4.86 -16.07
N ARG A 7 -26.99 -4.35 -16.19
CA ARG A 7 -26.15 -4.01 -15.03
C ARG A 7 -26.80 -2.81 -14.32
N PHE A 8 -27.04 -2.93 -13.03
CA PHE A 8 -27.42 -1.78 -12.23
C PHE A 8 -26.30 -0.71 -12.31
N SER A 9 -26.65 0.56 -12.31
CA SER A 9 -25.70 1.69 -12.46
C SER A 9 -24.58 1.70 -11.42
N TRP A 10 -24.76 1.04 -10.27
CA TRP A 10 -23.77 0.92 -9.19
C TRP A 10 -22.86 -0.31 -9.33
N GLN A 11 -23.15 -1.28 -10.20
CA GLN A 11 -22.32 -2.49 -10.43
C GLN A 11 -21.16 -2.22 -11.39
N ARG A 12 -20.49 -1.10 -11.21
CA ARG A 12 -19.35 -0.66 -12.04
C ARG A 12 -18.02 -1.08 -11.40
N PRO A 13 -16.95 -1.24 -12.22
CA PRO A 13 -15.63 -1.60 -11.73
C PRO A 13 -15.09 -0.64 -10.67
N ASP A 14 -15.24 0.67 -10.86
CA ASP A 14 -14.76 1.69 -9.93
C ASP A 14 -15.47 1.60 -8.57
N ILE A 15 -16.79 1.32 -8.55
CA ILE A 15 -17.53 1.11 -7.28
C ILE A 15 -17.05 -0.15 -6.56
N LEU A 16 -16.81 -1.25 -7.30
CA LEU A 16 -16.22 -2.47 -6.70
C LEU A 16 -14.87 -2.15 -6.08
N LEU A 17 -14.00 -1.41 -6.77
CA LEU A 17 -12.70 -1.03 -6.27
C LEU A 17 -12.80 -0.17 -4.98
N TYR A 18 -13.79 0.72 -4.87
CA TYR A 18 -14.04 1.49 -3.64
C TYR A 18 -14.51 0.59 -2.49
N VAL A 19 -15.42 -0.34 -2.75
CA VAL A 19 -15.88 -1.33 -1.75
C VAL A 19 -14.71 -2.17 -1.24
N LEU A 20 -13.87 -2.64 -2.13
CA LEU A 20 -12.68 -3.41 -1.78
C LEU A 20 -11.66 -2.57 -1.01
N ALA A 21 -11.44 -1.31 -1.40
CA ALA A 21 -10.56 -0.39 -0.69
C ALA A 21 -11.05 -0.08 0.73
N ALA A 22 -12.36 -0.03 0.96
CA ALA A 22 -12.93 0.13 2.30
C ALA A 22 -12.79 -1.14 3.16
N GLY A 23 -12.78 -2.33 2.54
CA GLY A 23 -12.74 -3.60 3.27
C GLY A 23 -11.42 -3.87 4.00
N VAL A 24 -10.28 -3.47 3.42
CA VAL A 24 -8.95 -3.73 3.99
C VAL A 24 -8.76 -3.09 5.36
N PRO A 25 -9.04 -1.79 5.56
CA PRO A 25 -8.82 -1.13 6.83
C PRO A 25 -9.63 -1.72 7.99
N LEU A 26 -10.81 -2.29 7.74
CA LEU A 26 -11.62 -2.91 8.79
C LEU A 26 -10.84 -4.00 9.53
N SER A 27 -10.08 -4.82 8.81
CA SER A 27 -9.22 -5.84 9.40
C SER A 27 -7.86 -5.28 9.80
N PHE A 28 -7.16 -4.63 8.86
CA PHE A 28 -5.77 -4.24 9.07
C PHE A 28 -5.59 -3.21 10.19
N ALA A 29 -6.46 -2.18 10.24
CA ALA A 29 -6.42 -1.20 11.31
C ALA A 29 -6.80 -1.83 12.66
N THR A 30 -7.77 -2.78 12.68
CA THR A 30 -8.12 -3.52 13.90
C THR A 30 -6.93 -4.32 14.40
N TRP A 31 -6.29 -5.09 13.52
CA TRP A 31 -5.10 -5.87 13.87
C TRP A 31 -3.99 -4.97 14.41
N GLN A 32 -3.68 -3.89 13.71
CA GLN A 32 -2.61 -2.96 14.06
C GLN A 32 -2.86 -2.25 15.39
N ALA A 33 -4.10 -1.82 15.65
CA ALA A 33 -4.44 -1.12 16.89
C ALA A 33 -4.35 -2.00 18.13
N LEU A 34 -4.72 -3.27 18.00
CA LEU A 34 -4.84 -4.18 19.16
C LEU A 34 -3.61 -5.05 19.38
N LEU A 35 -2.78 -5.28 18.34
CA LEU A 35 -1.74 -6.30 18.34
C LEU A 35 -0.81 -6.21 19.55
N ASN A 36 -0.20 -5.06 19.77
CA ASN A 36 0.84 -4.93 20.78
C ASN A 36 0.30 -5.19 22.19
N ASN A 37 -0.83 -4.58 22.53
CA ASN A 37 -1.46 -4.77 23.83
C ASN A 37 -1.90 -6.24 24.01
N PHE A 38 -2.57 -6.82 22.99
CA PHE A 38 -3.01 -8.20 23.03
C PHE A 38 -1.83 -9.19 23.17
N ALA A 39 -0.75 -8.97 22.42
CA ALA A 39 0.43 -9.81 22.44
C ALA A 39 1.13 -9.78 23.82
N ILE A 40 1.27 -8.58 24.42
CA ILE A 40 1.89 -8.41 25.74
C ILE A 40 0.97 -8.96 26.84
N GLU A 41 -0.28 -8.53 26.86
CA GLU A 41 -1.20 -8.84 27.97
C GLU A 41 -1.70 -10.29 27.96
N ARG A 42 -1.85 -10.90 26.78
CA ARG A 42 -2.49 -12.22 26.64
C ARG A 42 -1.53 -13.33 26.20
N ALA A 43 -0.40 -13.00 25.58
CA ALA A 43 0.56 -13.98 25.08
C ALA A 43 1.99 -13.79 25.65
N ALA A 44 2.17 -12.85 26.58
CA ALA A 44 3.43 -12.55 27.25
C ALA A 44 4.60 -12.30 26.28
N TYR A 45 4.33 -11.59 25.17
CA TYR A 45 5.34 -11.24 24.18
C TYR A 45 6.40 -10.31 24.74
N THR A 46 7.63 -10.58 24.35
CA THR A 46 8.78 -9.66 24.51
C THR A 46 9.07 -8.98 23.18
N GLY A 47 10.09 -8.12 23.16
CA GLY A 47 10.56 -7.50 21.92
C GLY A 47 11.04 -8.51 20.87
N VAL A 48 11.49 -9.69 21.29
CA VAL A 48 11.95 -10.75 20.38
C VAL A 48 10.76 -11.34 19.59
N GLU A 49 9.70 -11.72 20.31
CA GLU A 49 8.51 -12.32 19.68
C GLU A 49 7.81 -11.30 18.76
N ILE A 50 7.73 -10.03 19.18
CA ILE A 50 7.19 -8.95 18.32
C ILE A 50 8.05 -8.78 17.06
N GLY A 51 9.38 -8.78 17.20
CA GLY A 51 10.30 -8.68 16.07
C GLY A 51 10.12 -9.82 15.07
N ILE A 52 10.04 -11.07 15.56
CA ILE A 52 9.78 -12.25 14.72
C ILE A 52 8.41 -12.14 14.03
N LEU A 53 7.37 -11.75 14.76
CA LEU A 53 6.03 -11.59 14.22
C LEU A 53 5.99 -10.58 13.07
N GLN A 54 6.64 -9.43 13.22
CA GLN A 54 6.69 -8.40 12.17
C GLN A 54 7.49 -8.90 10.95
N SER A 55 8.59 -9.62 11.14
CA SER A 55 9.33 -10.24 10.05
C SER A 55 8.49 -11.28 9.30
N LEU A 56 7.78 -12.15 10.03
CA LEU A 56 6.87 -13.14 9.44
C LEU A 56 5.74 -12.47 8.64
N ARG A 57 5.26 -11.32 9.10
CA ARG A 57 4.25 -10.53 8.40
C ARG A 57 4.74 -10.05 7.01
N GLU A 58 6.00 -9.72 6.85
CA GLU A 58 6.52 -9.18 5.57
C GLU A 58 6.88 -10.30 4.55
N VAL A 59 7.00 -11.56 5.00
CA VAL A 59 7.32 -12.69 4.10
C VAL A 59 6.31 -12.85 2.96
N PRO A 60 4.98 -12.82 3.17
CA PRO A 60 4.03 -12.89 2.06
C PRO A 60 4.14 -11.73 1.07
N GLY A 61 4.54 -10.55 1.53
CA GLY A 61 4.82 -9.40 0.67
C GLY A 61 6.02 -9.63 -0.25
N PHE A 62 7.10 -10.17 0.30
CA PHE A 62 8.26 -10.59 -0.49
C PHE A 62 7.91 -11.69 -1.50
N LEU A 63 6.99 -12.61 -1.13
CA LEU A 63 6.52 -13.69 -2.00
C LEU A 63 5.37 -13.29 -2.94
N ALA A 64 5.03 -12.00 -3.06
CA ALA A 64 3.88 -11.55 -3.85
C ALA A 64 3.96 -11.94 -5.35
N PHE A 65 5.16 -12.20 -5.88
CA PHE A 65 5.33 -12.72 -7.24
C PHE A 65 4.64 -14.08 -7.45
N THR A 66 4.41 -14.84 -6.37
CA THR A 66 3.73 -16.14 -6.45
C THR A 66 2.24 -16.04 -6.77
N VAL A 67 1.65 -14.85 -6.72
CA VAL A 67 0.29 -14.56 -7.18
C VAL A 67 0.05 -15.14 -8.58
N ILE A 68 1.04 -15.06 -9.48
CA ILE A 68 0.91 -15.54 -10.85
C ILE A 68 0.60 -17.04 -10.92
N PHE A 69 1.15 -17.84 -10.00
CA PHE A 69 0.90 -19.29 -9.98
C PHE A 69 -0.54 -19.61 -9.54
N VAL A 70 -1.12 -18.80 -8.64
CA VAL A 70 -2.52 -18.95 -8.23
C VAL A 70 -3.45 -18.51 -9.36
N LEU A 71 -3.06 -17.52 -10.16
CA LEU A 71 -3.82 -17.07 -11.33
C LEU A 71 -3.87 -18.11 -12.47
N LEU A 72 -3.06 -19.17 -12.41
CA LEU A 72 -3.23 -20.32 -13.31
C LEU A 72 -4.53 -21.08 -13.06
N VAL A 73 -5.05 -21.03 -11.83
CA VAL A 73 -6.22 -21.79 -11.36
C VAL A 73 -7.42 -20.89 -11.10
N LEU A 74 -7.19 -19.73 -10.49
CA LEU A 74 -8.22 -18.79 -10.08
C LEU A 74 -8.23 -17.56 -10.98
N ARG A 75 -9.43 -17.02 -11.22
CA ARG A 75 -9.59 -15.70 -11.87
C ARG A 75 -9.17 -14.61 -10.90
N GLU A 76 -8.62 -13.53 -11.42
CA GLU A 76 -8.02 -12.45 -10.65
C GLU A 76 -9.00 -11.79 -9.67
N GLN A 77 -10.23 -11.45 -10.12
CA GLN A 77 -11.27 -10.91 -9.24
C GLN A 77 -11.64 -11.89 -8.13
N THR A 78 -11.80 -13.18 -8.45
CA THR A 78 -12.10 -14.23 -7.46
C THR A 78 -10.98 -14.33 -6.42
N PHE A 79 -9.73 -14.33 -6.89
CA PHE A 79 -8.58 -14.42 -6.01
C PHE A 79 -8.45 -13.19 -5.10
N ALA A 80 -8.77 -11.99 -5.61
CA ALA A 80 -8.80 -10.77 -4.80
C ALA A 80 -9.84 -10.89 -3.67
N LEU A 81 -11.05 -11.39 -3.96
CA LEU A 81 -12.10 -11.59 -2.96
C LEU A 81 -11.74 -12.66 -1.93
N VAL A 82 -11.14 -13.78 -2.36
CA VAL A 82 -10.62 -14.82 -1.46
C VAL A 82 -9.51 -14.26 -0.57
N SER A 83 -8.58 -13.49 -1.14
CA SER A 83 -7.50 -12.87 -0.37
C SER A 83 -8.04 -11.86 0.67
N LEU A 84 -9.06 -11.07 0.30
CA LEU A 84 -9.72 -10.16 1.25
C LEU A 84 -10.44 -10.96 2.36
N ALA A 85 -11.08 -12.07 2.03
CA ALA A 85 -11.69 -12.94 3.02
C ALA A 85 -10.65 -13.60 3.96
N LEU A 86 -9.48 -14.00 3.43
CA LEU A 86 -8.37 -14.53 4.24
C LEU A 86 -7.79 -13.46 5.18
N LEU A 87 -7.65 -12.21 4.74
CA LEU A 87 -7.30 -11.08 5.60
C LEU A 87 -8.29 -10.97 6.75
N GLY A 88 -9.60 -10.99 6.43
CA GLY A 88 -10.67 -10.93 7.43
C GLY A 88 -10.63 -12.10 8.39
N LEU A 89 -10.49 -13.33 7.88
CA LEU A 89 -10.43 -14.54 8.69
C LEU A 89 -9.23 -14.53 9.64
N GLY A 90 -8.02 -14.26 9.12
CA GLY A 90 -6.80 -14.18 9.92
C GLY A 90 -6.93 -13.17 11.06
N THR A 91 -7.52 -11.99 10.78
CA THR A 91 -7.80 -10.98 11.80
C THR A 91 -8.85 -11.46 12.80
N ALA A 92 -9.98 -11.98 12.33
CA ALA A 92 -11.09 -12.41 13.21
C ALA A 92 -10.68 -13.47 14.22
N ILE A 93 -9.87 -14.44 13.79
CA ILE A 93 -9.44 -15.54 14.67
C ILE A 93 -8.25 -15.19 15.57
N THR A 94 -7.57 -14.04 15.36
CA THR A 94 -6.39 -13.66 16.17
C THR A 94 -6.70 -13.65 17.65
N GLY A 95 -7.85 -13.11 18.07
CA GLY A 95 -8.26 -13.05 19.46
C GLY A 95 -8.55 -14.41 20.11
N LEU A 96 -8.71 -15.49 19.32
CA LEU A 96 -8.96 -16.85 19.81
C LEU A 96 -7.67 -17.62 20.15
N PHE A 97 -6.51 -17.13 19.71
CA PHE A 97 -5.23 -17.82 19.85
C PHE A 97 -4.20 -16.97 20.61
N PRO A 98 -4.40 -16.71 21.93
CA PRO A 98 -3.53 -15.89 22.75
C PRO A 98 -2.24 -16.65 23.14
N SER A 99 -1.44 -17.00 22.17
CA SER A 99 -0.16 -17.68 22.36
C SER A 99 0.85 -17.23 21.30
N VAL A 100 2.14 -17.40 21.56
CA VAL A 100 3.22 -17.01 20.63
C VAL A 100 3.00 -17.63 19.25
N ILE A 101 2.83 -18.95 19.20
CA ILE A 101 2.64 -19.66 17.92
C ILE A 101 1.30 -19.29 17.29
N GLY A 102 0.24 -19.17 18.10
CA GLY A 102 -1.08 -18.77 17.61
C GLY A 102 -1.06 -17.42 16.92
N LEU A 103 -0.40 -16.42 17.52
CA LEU A 103 -0.25 -15.11 16.93
C LEU A 103 0.62 -15.13 15.66
N TYR A 104 1.68 -15.94 15.61
CA TYR A 104 2.47 -16.09 14.38
C TYR A 104 1.61 -16.67 13.25
N CYS A 105 0.89 -17.75 13.50
CA CYS A 105 0.04 -18.39 12.49
C CYS A 105 -1.08 -17.47 12.00
N THR A 106 -1.80 -16.83 12.91
CA THR A 106 -2.89 -15.89 12.52
C THR A 106 -2.38 -14.67 11.80
N THR A 107 -1.21 -14.15 12.19
CA THR A 107 -0.54 -13.04 11.50
C THR A 107 -0.10 -13.43 10.10
N VAL A 108 0.50 -14.61 9.91
CA VAL A 108 0.87 -15.09 8.56
C VAL A 108 -0.36 -15.27 7.68
N LEU A 109 -1.44 -15.85 8.20
CA LEU A 109 -2.70 -16.01 7.47
C LEU A 109 -3.29 -14.66 7.04
N MET A 110 -3.39 -13.73 7.99
CA MET A 110 -3.83 -12.35 7.74
C MET A 110 -2.94 -11.68 6.69
N SER A 111 -1.64 -11.83 6.81
CA SER A 111 -0.65 -11.21 5.95
C SER A 111 -0.66 -11.77 4.52
N ILE A 112 -0.86 -13.09 4.34
CA ILE A 112 -1.08 -13.68 3.00
C ILE A 112 -2.29 -13.00 2.36
N GLY A 113 -3.43 -12.94 3.06
CA GLY A 113 -4.62 -12.26 2.57
C GLY A 113 -4.35 -10.80 2.20
N PHE A 114 -3.67 -10.06 3.08
CA PHE A 114 -3.34 -8.65 2.90
C PHE A 114 -2.46 -8.39 1.68
N HIS A 115 -1.30 -9.03 1.58
CA HIS A 115 -0.32 -8.75 0.53
C HIS A 115 -0.77 -9.23 -0.85
N TYR A 116 -1.42 -10.41 -0.91
CA TYR A 116 -1.97 -10.90 -2.16
C TYR A 116 -3.13 -10.03 -2.63
N PHE A 117 -4.03 -9.64 -1.72
CA PHE A 117 -5.09 -8.71 -2.05
C PHE A 117 -4.54 -7.37 -2.57
N GLN A 118 -3.54 -6.79 -1.91
CA GLN A 118 -2.94 -5.52 -2.37
C GLN A 118 -2.36 -5.64 -3.78
N THR A 119 -1.65 -6.74 -4.07
CA THR A 119 -1.11 -7.00 -5.41
C THR A 119 -2.21 -7.06 -6.45
N LEU A 120 -3.28 -7.82 -6.17
CA LEU A 120 -4.41 -7.99 -7.07
C LEU A 120 -5.24 -6.70 -7.21
N GLN A 121 -5.42 -5.94 -6.13
CA GLN A 121 -6.11 -4.64 -6.18
C GLN A 121 -5.38 -3.64 -7.10
N ILE A 122 -4.05 -3.62 -7.05
CA ILE A 122 -3.25 -2.79 -7.97
C ILE A 122 -3.48 -3.26 -9.40
N SER A 123 -3.35 -4.54 -9.66
CA SER A 123 -3.52 -5.12 -10.99
C SER A 123 -4.92 -4.85 -11.57
N LEU A 124 -5.98 -5.17 -10.82
CA LEU A 124 -7.37 -4.93 -11.23
C LEU A 124 -7.65 -3.45 -11.46
N SER A 125 -7.11 -2.57 -10.61
CA SER A 125 -7.25 -1.12 -10.80
C SER A 125 -6.66 -0.66 -12.13
N LEU A 126 -5.49 -1.17 -12.49
CA LEU A 126 -4.81 -0.79 -13.72
C LEU A 126 -5.45 -1.40 -14.97
N GLN A 127 -6.13 -2.55 -14.84
CA GLN A 127 -6.85 -3.20 -15.95
C GLN A 127 -8.23 -2.58 -16.21
N TRP A 128 -8.96 -2.25 -15.13
CA TRP A 128 -10.38 -1.85 -15.24
C TRP A 128 -10.59 -0.34 -15.41
N LEU A 129 -9.58 0.46 -15.08
CA LEU A 129 -9.73 1.92 -15.13
C LEU A 129 -9.20 2.48 -16.44
N ASP A 130 -9.95 3.43 -17.00
CA ASP A 130 -9.49 4.26 -18.11
C ASP A 130 -8.22 5.03 -17.73
N LYS A 131 -7.21 5.01 -18.61
CA LYS A 131 -5.89 5.60 -18.36
C LYS A 131 -5.95 7.09 -17.98
N GLY A 132 -6.91 7.83 -18.53
CA GLY A 132 -7.07 9.24 -18.24
C GLY A 132 -7.70 9.51 -16.88
N LYS A 133 -8.54 8.59 -16.39
CA LYS A 133 -9.27 8.71 -15.12
C LYS A 133 -8.64 7.93 -13.97
N ALA A 134 -7.74 6.99 -14.27
CA ALA A 134 -7.13 6.12 -13.26
C ALA A 134 -6.51 6.89 -12.08
N PRO A 135 -5.75 7.98 -12.26
CA PRO A 135 -5.18 8.71 -11.14
C PRO A 135 -6.23 9.25 -10.17
N GLU A 136 -7.34 9.78 -10.69
CA GLU A 136 -8.43 10.31 -9.86
C GLU A 136 -9.13 9.19 -9.08
N VAL A 137 -9.43 8.05 -9.73
CA VAL A 137 -10.07 6.90 -9.07
C VAL A 137 -9.16 6.28 -8.02
N LEU A 138 -7.86 6.15 -8.29
CA LEU A 138 -6.87 5.69 -7.31
C LEU A 138 -6.80 6.65 -6.11
N GLY A 139 -6.84 7.96 -6.35
CA GLY A 139 -6.93 8.96 -5.28
C GLY A 139 -8.20 8.80 -4.42
N ARG A 140 -9.36 8.53 -5.04
CA ARG A 140 -10.61 8.25 -4.32
C ARG A 140 -10.52 6.96 -3.51
N MET A 141 -9.87 5.91 -4.03
CA MET A 141 -9.63 4.66 -3.28
C MET A 141 -8.83 4.91 -2.00
N ILE A 142 -7.79 5.76 -2.07
CA ILE A 142 -7.01 6.16 -0.90
C ILE A 142 -7.89 6.93 0.11
N ALA A 143 -8.72 7.87 -0.37
CA ALA A 143 -9.62 8.63 0.49
C ALA A 143 -10.66 7.72 1.19
N VAL A 144 -11.22 6.75 0.47
CA VAL A 144 -12.17 5.76 1.01
C VAL A 144 -11.47 4.88 2.06
N ALA A 145 -10.27 4.38 1.78
CA ALA A 145 -9.50 3.59 2.73
C ALA A 145 -9.14 4.39 3.99
N ALA A 146 -8.75 5.67 3.84
CA ALA A 146 -8.47 6.54 4.97
C ALA A 146 -9.71 6.81 5.83
N PHE A 147 -10.87 7.03 5.21
CA PHE A 147 -12.14 7.17 5.93
C PHE A 147 -12.51 5.87 6.69
N ALA A 148 -12.38 4.72 6.04
CA ALA A 148 -12.63 3.43 6.67
C ALA A 148 -11.67 3.16 7.85
N SER A 149 -10.38 3.54 7.72
CA SER A 149 -9.41 3.47 8.82
C SER A 149 -9.81 4.35 10.00
N LEU A 150 -10.17 5.61 9.71
CA LEU A 150 -10.62 6.57 10.72
C LEU A 150 -11.85 6.05 11.47
N ALA A 151 -12.85 5.55 10.74
CA ALA A 151 -14.06 4.96 11.33
C ALA A 151 -13.72 3.73 12.19
N THR A 152 -12.83 2.86 11.70
CA THR A 152 -12.38 1.67 12.44
C THR A 152 -11.69 2.04 13.74
N TYR A 153 -10.73 2.98 13.72
CA TYR A 153 -10.05 3.45 14.93
C TYR A 153 -11.02 4.11 15.92
N GLY A 154 -11.97 4.92 15.41
CA GLY A 154 -13.01 5.52 16.24
C GLY A 154 -13.92 4.48 16.91
N LEU A 155 -14.34 3.44 16.17
CA LEU A 155 -15.15 2.33 16.72
C LEU A 155 -14.36 1.52 17.75
N ILE A 156 -13.07 1.24 17.50
CA ILE A 156 -12.21 0.54 18.47
C ILE A 156 -12.10 1.34 19.76
N TYR A 157 -11.84 2.65 19.65
CA TYR A 157 -11.80 3.54 20.81
C TYR A 157 -13.09 3.47 21.62
N LEU A 158 -14.24 3.61 20.97
CA LEU A 158 -15.54 3.55 21.65
C LEU A 158 -15.82 2.19 22.30
N THR A 159 -15.53 1.09 21.59
CA THR A 159 -15.77 -0.26 22.10
C THR A 159 -14.85 -0.61 23.28
N LYS A 160 -13.60 -0.14 23.27
CA LYS A 160 -12.66 -0.38 24.37
C LYS A 160 -12.94 0.54 25.57
N THR A 161 -13.28 1.84 25.33
CA THR A 161 -13.46 2.82 26.40
C THR A 161 -14.83 2.76 27.05
N LEU A 162 -15.90 2.61 26.24
CA LEU A 162 -17.28 2.66 26.75
C LEU A 162 -17.86 1.30 27.06
N LEU A 163 -17.56 0.29 26.21
CA LEU A 163 -18.15 -1.05 26.32
C LEU A 163 -17.22 -2.05 26.98
N HIS A 164 -15.94 -1.71 27.19
CA HIS A 164 -14.90 -2.58 27.75
C HIS A 164 -14.84 -3.97 27.10
N LEU A 165 -15.12 -4.04 25.76
CA LEU A 165 -15.14 -5.30 25.04
C LEU A 165 -13.78 -6.01 25.11
N ASP A 166 -13.81 -7.34 25.29
CA ASP A 166 -12.61 -8.16 25.22
C ASP A 166 -12.01 -8.11 23.80
N TYR A 167 -10.69 -8.28 23.71
CA TYR A 167 -9.93 -8.30 22.44
C TYR A 167 -10.56 -9.23 21.41
N MET A 168 -11.01 -10.42 21.84
CA MET A 168 -11.62 -11.42 20.97
C MET A 168 -12.79 -10.86 20.16
N TRP A 169 -13.71 -10.15 20.80
CA TRP A 169 -14.89 -9.60 20.12
C TRP A 169 -14.53 -8.47 19.16
N VAL A 170 -13.54 -7.66 19.50
CA VAL A 170 -13.08 -6.56 18.61
C VAL A 170 -12.38 -7.14 17.38
N TYR A 171 -11.56 -8.17 17.53
CA TYR A 171 -10.94 -8.89 16.40
C TYR A 171 -12.01 -9.56 15.51
N ILE A 172 -12.99 -10.26 16.11
CA ILE A 172 -14.09 -10.88 15.37
C ILE A 172 -14.90 -9.83 14.61
N ALA A 173 -15.20 -8.70 15.23
CA ALA A 173 -15.95 -7.62 14.57
C ALA A 173 -15.20 -7.02 13.39
N GLY A 174 -13.92 -6.65 13.56
CA GLY A 174 -13.10 -6.07 12.49
C GLY A 174 -12.84 -7.06 11.34
N GLY A 175 -12.41 -8.29 11.68
CA GLY A 175 -12.17 -9.33 10.68
C GLY A 175 -13.46 -9.80 10.01
N GLY A 176 -14.53 -9.99 10.79
CA GLY A 176 -15.86 -10.36 10.28
C GLY A 176 -16.44 -9.32 9.34
N ALA A 177 -16.28 -8.03 9.66
CA ALA A 177 -16.71 -6.94 8.77
C ALA A 177 -16.00 -7.00 7.41
N THR A 178 -14.70 -7.27 7.38
CA THR A 178 -13.96 -7.47 6.11
C THR A 178 -14.47 -8.70 5.35
N MET A 179 -14.75 -9.81 6.03
CA MET A 179 -15.33 -11.01 5.39
C MET A 179 -16.72 -10.72 4.81
N LEU A 180 -17.55 -9.93 5.52
CA LEU A 180 -18.86 -9.50 5.00
C LEU A 180 -18.72 -8.60 3.77
N VAL A 181 -17.74 -7.71 3.73
CA VAL A 181 -17.43 -6.91 2.53
C VAL A 181 -17.04 -7.81 1.36
N ALA A 182 -16.17 -8.80 1.59
CA ALA A 182 -15.77 -9.76 0.56
C ALA A 182 -16.97 -10.57 0.03
N LEU A 183 -17.83 -11.06 0.93
CA LEU A 183 -19.05 -11.79 0.62
C LEU A 183 -20.05 -10.90 -0.14
N PHE A 184 -20.27 -9.66 0.32
CA PHE A 184 -21.11 -8.69 -0.38
C PHE A 184 -20.60 -8.44 -1.80
N ALA A 185 -19.30 -8.20 -1.95
CA ALA A 185 -18.70 -7.98 -3.27
C ALA A 185 -18.86 -9.21 -4.19
N TRP A 186 -18.74 -10.42 -3.63
CA TRP A 186 -18.95 -11.66 -4.36
C TRP A 186 -20.39 -11.82 -4.87
N LEU A 187 -21.37 -11.51 -4.02
CA LEU A 187 -22.80 -11.71 -4.34
C LEU A 187 -23.38 -10.55 -5.18
N ALA A 188 -22.95 -9.34 -4.91
CA ALA A 188 -23.58 -8.12 -5.45
C ALA A 188 -22.97 -7.66 -6.77
N PHE A 189 -21.71 -7.98 -7.04
CA PHE A 189 -21.06 -7.54 -8.27
C PHE A 189 -20.94 -8.67 -9.29
N PRO A 190 -21.19 -8.38 -10.58
CA PRO A 190 -20.97 -9.33 -11.63
C PRO A 190 -19.47 -9.60 -11.79
N ARG A 191 -19.16 -10.67 -12.52
CA ARG A 191 -17.80 -10.89 -13.00
C ARG A 191 -17.44 -9.80 -13.98
N ILE A 192 -16.32 -9.15 -13.74
CA ILE A 192 -15.78 -8.11 -14.59
C ILE A 192 -14.54 -8.71 -15.25
N ASP A 193 -14.65 -8.98 -16.52
CA ASP A 193 -13.51 -9.44 -17.31
C ASP A 193 -12.75 -8.21 -17.81
N GLY A 194 -11.42 -8.26 -17.78
CA GLY A 194 -10.58 -7.24 -18.41
C GLY A 194 -10.64 -7.36 -19.93
N ASP A 195 -10.33 -6.28 -20.62
CA ASP A 195 -10.35 -6.25 -22.10
C ASP A 195 -9.30 -7.18 -22.73
N TYR A 196 -8.28 -7.57 -21.95
CA TYR A 196 -7.17 -8.40 -22.42
C TYR A 196 -6.92 -9.58 -21.50
N GLU A 197 -6.66 -10.75 -22.09
CA GLU A 197 -6.21 -11.92 -21.33
C GLU A 197 -4.78 -11.70 -20.82
N GLN A 198 -4.58 -11.90 -19.52
CA GLN A 198 -3.28 -11.71 -18.88
C GLN A 198 -2.33 -12.90 -19.11
N PHE A 199 -1.04 -12.64 -19.24
CA PHE A 199 -0.04 -13.70 -19.31
C PHE A 199 0.00 -14.49 -17.98
N LYS A 200 0.07 -15.81 -18.10
CA LYS A 200 0.09 -16.74 -16.95
C LYS A 200 1.51 -17.22 -16.60
N HIS A 201 2.50 -16.34 -16.77
CA HIS A 201 3.89 -16.60 -16.42
C HIS A 201 4.52 -15.31 -15.88
N LEU A 202 5.61 -15.44 -15.13
CA LEU A 202 6.33 -14.27 -14.63
C LEU A 202 6.84 -13.42 -15.79
N VAL A 203 6.56 -12.13 -15.73
CA VAL A 203 6.97 -11.16 -16.75
C VAL A 203 7.91 -10.14 -16.10
N LEU A 204 9.15 -10.18 -16.53
CA LEU A 204 10.17 -9.20 -16.17
C LEU A 204 10.79 -8.64 -17.46
N ARG A 205 10.11 -7.70 -18.08
CA ARG A 205 10.56 -7.13 -19.35
C ARG A 205 11.62 -6.07 -19.15
N ARG A 206 12.73 -6.16 -19.85
CA ARG A 206 13.81 -5.18 -19.79
C ARG A 206 13.34 -3.75 -20.12
N ARG A 207 12.34 -3.58 -20.99
CA ARG A 207 11.78 -2.26 -21.32
C ARG A 207 11.15 -1.54 -20.12
N TYR A 208 10.67 -2.26 -19.07
CA TYR A 208 10.10 -1.67 -17.85
C TYR A 208 11.15 -1.41 -16.77
N TRP A 209 12.45 -1.46 -17.07
CA TRP A 209 13.54 -1.32 -16.08
C TRP A 209 13.42 -0.04 -15.24
N LEU A 210 13.03 1.09 -15.86
CA LEU A 210 12.87 2.36 -15.17
C LEU A 210 11.74 2.29 -14.13
N TYR A 211 10.61 1.67 -14.49
CA TYR A 211 9.52 1.42 -13.55
C TYR A 211 9.97 0.54 -12.38
N TYR A 212 10.73 -0.52 -12.62
CA TYR A 212 11.25 -1.38 -11.54
C TYR A 212 12.24 -0.64 -10.65
N ALA A 213 13.13 0.16 -11.21
CA ALA A 213 14.07 0.98 -10.45
C ALA A 213 13.35 2.00 -9.56
N LEU A 214 12.37 2.70 -10.10
CA LEU A 214 11.52 3.64 -9.34
C LEU A 214 10.71 2.92 -8.25
N THR A 215 10.20 1.72 -8.52
CA THR A 215 9.45 0.90 -7.55
C THR A 215 10.35 0.44 -6.39
N PHE A 216 11.57 0.01 -6.67
CA PHE A 216 12.56 -0.34 -5.64
C PHE A 216 12.90 0.86 -4.77
N MET A 217 13.20 2.00 -5.38
CA MET A 217 13.50 3.23 -4.65
C MET A 217 12.32 3.73 -3.81
N ALA A 218 11.09 3.58 -4.30
CA ALA A 218 9.89 3.91 -3.55
C ALA A 218 9.74 3.04 -2.29
N GLY A 219 9.98 1.72 -2.41
CA GLY A 219 10.00 0.80 -1.28
C GLY A 219 11.08 1.15 -0.26
N ALA A 220 12.31 1.43 -0.72
CA ALA A 220 13.43 1.79 0.13
C ALA A 220 13.16 3.05 0.97
N ARG A 221 12.72 4.13 0.33
CA ARG A 221 12.41 5.39 1.02
C ARG A 221 11.26 5.24 2.03
N ARG A 222 10.23 4.47 1.64
CA ARG A 222 9.08 4.22 2.53
C ARG A 222 9.52 3.59 3.85
N GLN A 223 10.50 2.69 3.85
CA GLN A 223 10.99 2.07 5.08
C GLN A 223 11.70 3.07 5.99
N ILE A 224 12.46 4.01 5.44
CA ILE A 224 13.10 5.06 6.24
C ILE A 224 12.04 5.90 6.96
N PHE A 225 10.99 6.29 6.26
CA PHE A 225 9.88 7.03 6.86
C PHE A 225 9.13 6.21 7.92
N ILE A 226 8.65 5.02 7.56
CA ILE A 226 7.80 4.21 8.45
C ILE A 226 8.55 3.82 9.73
N VAL A 227 9.83 3.43 9.62
CA VAL A 227 10.59 2.95 10.76
C VAL A 227 11.22 4.11 11.50
N PHE A 228 12.05 4.91 10.84
CA PHE A 228 12.95 5.83 11.51
C PHE A 228 12.34 7.21 11.80
N ALA A 229 11.42 7.71 10.96
CA ALA A 229 10.76 8.98 11.27
C ALA A 229 9.86 8.85 12.49
N ALA A 230 9.04 7.78 12.56
CA ALA A 230 8.21 7.53 13.74
C ALA A 230 9.07 7.23 15.00
N PHE A 231 10.18 6.49 14.84
CA PHE A 231 11.10 6.18 15.94
C PHE A 231 11.76 7.45 16.49
N MET A 232 12.21 8.35 15.61
CA MET A 232 12.79 9.64 16.01
C MET A 232 11.79 10.50 16.82
N MET A 233 10.51 10.49 16.46
CA MET A 233 9.49 11.22 17.18
C MET A 233 9.41 10.78 18.65
N VAL A 234 9.57 9.48 18.92
CA VAL A 234 9.55 8.92 20.28
C VAL A 234 10.90 9.11 20.96
N GLU A 235 12.00 8.70 20.32
CA GLU A 235 13.33 8.65 20.95
C GLU A 235 13.91 10.06 21.20
N LYS A 236 13.91 10.93 20.17
CA LYS A 236 14.50 12.28 20.25
C LYS A 236 13.55 13.30 20.86
N PHE A 237 12.27 13.23 20.52
CA PHE A 237 11.29 14.25 20.90
C PHE A 237 10.32 13.84 22.00
N GLY A 238 10.38 12.59 22.50
CA GLY A 238 9.56 12.11 23.61
C GLY A 238 8.06 12.06 23.32
N TYR A 239 7.65 11.84 22.07
CA TYR A 239 6.23 11.76 21.72
C TYR A 239 5.57 10.57 22.41
N SER A 240 4.44 10.82 23.05
CA SER A 240 3.61 9.77 23.63
C SER A 240 2.86 8.99 22.55
N VAL A 241 2.31 7.83 22.94
CA VAL A 241 1.48 6.99 22.03
C VAL A 241 0.30 7.80 21.47
N GLU A 242 -0.32 8.64 22.32
CA GLU A 242 -1.46 9.48 21.93
C GLU A 242 -1.02 10.51 20.88
N ALA A 243 0.15 11.14 21.05
CA ALA A 243 0.68 12.12 20.11
C ALA A 243 0.99 11.46 18.74
N ILE A 244 1.61 10.29 18.74
CA ILE A 244 1.85 9.50 17.50
C ILE A 244 0.52 9.10 16.85
N THR A 245 -0.46 8.63 17.64
CA THR A 245 -1.79 8.26 17.13
C THR A 245 -2.47 9.47 16.50
N LEU A 246 -2.35 10.65 17.09
CA LEU A 246 -2.88 11.89 16.51
C LEU A 246 -2.24 12.21 15.15
N LEU A 247 -0.94 11.99 14.96
CA LEU A 247 -0.29 12.17 13.66
C LEU A 247 -0.86 11.19 12.61
N PHE A 248 -1.11 9.93 12.99
CA PHE A 248 -1.77 8.97 12.10
C PHE A 248 -3.18 9.40 11.72
N LEU A 249 -3.97 9.90 12.68
CA LEU A 249 -5.30 10.43 12.42
C LEU A 249 -5.27 11.65 11.49
N ILE A 250 -4.31 12.57 11.68
CA ILE A 250 -4.12 13.72 10.79
C ILE A 250 -3.82 13.23 9.37
N ASN A 251 -2.96 12.25 9.20
CA ASN A 251 -2.65 11.66 7.90
C ASN A 251 -3.87 10.97 7.26
N CYS A 252 -4.71 10.29 8.06
CA CYS A 252 -5.97 9.73 7.57
C CYS A 252 -6.93 10.83 7.07
N VAL A 253 -7.09 11.90 7.84
CA VAL A 253 -7.93 13.06 7.45
C VAL A 253 -7.36 13.72 6.19
N PHE A 254 -6.04 13.91 6.12
CA PHE A 254 -5.38 14.44 4.94
C PHE A 254 -5.68 13.60 3.69
N ASN A 255 -5.50 12.28 3.78
CA ASN A 255 -5.79 11.38 2.65
C ASN A 255 -7.27 11.42 2.25
N MET A 256 -8.17 11.42 3.24
CA MET A 256 -9.62 11.51 2.98
C MET A 256 -9.98 12.78 2.20
N MET A 257 -9.38 13.92 2.55
CA MET A 257 -9.69 15.21 1.95
C MET A 257 -8.96 15.45 0.61
N PHE A 258 -7.70 15.06 0.51
CA PHE A 258 -6.82 15.52 -0.56
C PHE A 258 -6.42 14.44 -1.58
N ALA A 259 -6.53 13.15 -1.29
CA ALA A 259 -6.04 12.11 -2.18
C ALA A 259 -6.70 12.14 -3.58
N THR A 260 -8.01 12.41 -3.65
CA THR A 260 -8.70 12.57 -4.95
C THR A 260 -8.20 13.79 -5.73
N SER A 261 -7.92 14.90 -5.03
CA SER A 261 -7.38 16.12 -5.64
C SER A 261 -5.94 15.91 -6.14
N ILE A 262 -5.14 15.13 -5.39
CA ILE A 262 -3.81 14.70 -5.80
C ILE A 262 -3.90 13.83 -7.06
N GLY A 263 -4.83 12.89 -7.12
CA GLY A 263 -5.08 12.09 -8.33
C GLY A 263 -5.41 12.97 -9.55
N ARG A 264 -6.27 13.98 -9.38
CA ARG A 264 -6.57 14.96 -10.44
C ARG A 264 -5.36 15.82 -10.85
N LEU A 265 -4.51 16.16 -9.87
CA LEU A 265 -3.26 16.89 -10.15
C LEU A 265 -2.34 16.04 -11.05
N VAL A 266 -2.18 14.74 -10.74
CA VAL A 266 -1.39 13.81 -11.57
C VAL A 266 -1.96 13.70 -12.98
N SER A 267 -3.30 13.60 -13.13
CA SER A 267 -3.95 13.57 -14.45
C SER A 267 -3.70 14.86 -15.25
N ARG A 268 -3.64 16.03 -14.58
CA ARG A 268 -3.49 17.33 -15.22
C ARG A 268 -2.05 17.64 -15.62
N PHE A 269 -1.08 17.35 -14.75
CA PHE A 269 0.33 17.73 -14.94
C PHE A 269 1.20 16.60 -15.47
N GLY A 270 0.67 15.37 -15.54
CA GLY A 270 1.37 14.19 -16.00
C GLY A 270 2.28 13.55 -14.93
N GLU A 271 2.65 12.30 -15.18
CA GLU A 271 3.38 11.46 -14.24
C GLU A 271 4.79 11.98 -13.96
N ARG A 272 5.51 12.44 -14.99
CA ARG A 272 6.86 12.99 -14.84
C ARG A 272 6.90 14.17 -13.88
N THR A 273 5.97 15.12 -14.02
CA THR A 273 5.90 16.30 -13.16
C THR A 273 5.52 15.92 -11.74
N ALA A 274 4.53 15.04 -11.56
CA ALA A 274 4.09 14.59 -10.26
C ALA A 274 5.22 13.85 -9.50
N LEU A 275 5.94 12.94 -10.14
CA LEU A 275 7.09 12.25 -9.57
C LEU A 275 8.24 13.23 -9.26
N THR A 276 8.46 14.25 -10.10
CA THR A 276 9.46 15.28 -9.83
C THR A 276 9.12 16.07 -8.57
N ILE A 277 7.86 16.50 -8.40
CA ILE A 277 7.39 17.21 -7.20
C ILE A 277 7.54 16.32 -5.96
N GLU A 278 7.10 15.05 -6.03
CA GLU A 278 7.26 14.07 -4.95
C GLU A 278 8.72 14.00 -4.51
N TYR A 279 9.64 13.76 -5.43
CA TYR A 279 11.02 13.47 -5.07
C TYR A 279 11.81 14.69 -4.65
N VAL A 280 11.54 15.87 -5.22
CA VAL A 280 12.08 17.15 -4.71
C VAL A 280 11.59 17.37 -3.26
N GLY A 281 10.29 17.19 -3.02
CA GLY A 281 9.72 17.31 -1.68
C GLY A 281 10.37 16.35 -0.69
N LEU A 282 10.53 15.08 -1.06
CA LEU A 282 11.15 14.06 -0.19
C LEU A 282 12.64 14.32 0.05
N VAL A 283 13.41 14.83 -0.93
CA VAL A 283 14.80 15.28 -0.68
C VAL A 283 14.83 16.36 0.41
N LEU A 284 13.96 17.35 0.31
CA LEU A 284 13.89 18.43 1.30
C LEU A 284 13.43 17.92 2.66
N VAL A 285 12.41 17.07 2.72
CA VAL A 285 11.88 16.51 3.98
C VAL A 285 12.93 15.65 4.67
N PHE A 286 13.56 14.70 3.98
CA PHE A 286 14.58 13.85 4.59
C PHE A 286 15.81 14.65 5.01
N THR A 287 16.23 15.65 4.23
CA THR A 287 17.31 16.55 4.64
C THR A 287 16.91 17.35 5.89
N ALA A 288 15.68 17.85 5.95
CA ALA A 288 15.18 18.54 7.13
C ALA A 288 15.12 17.64 8.38
N TYR A 289 14.72 16.38 8.23
CA TYR A 289 14.74 15.40 9.33
C TYR A 289 16.14 15.18 9.91
N ALA A 290 17.19 15.18 9.08
CA ALA A 290 18.56 15.02 9.54
C ALA A 290 19.00 16.12 10.52
N PHE A 291 18.42 17.33 10.40
CA PHE A 291 18.86 18.51 11.18
C PHE A 291 17.76 19.12 12.05
N VAL A 292 16.57 18.49 12.15
CA VAL A 292 15.46 19.03 12.94
C VAL A 292 15.71 18.89 14.43
N GLU A 293 15.58 20.02 15.16
CA GLU A 293 15.71 20.09 16.61
C GLU A 293 14.38 20.41 17.32
N ASN A 294 13.39 20.86 16.58
CA ASN A 294 12.09 21.24 17.11
C ASN A 294 11.05 20.15 16.85
N SER A 295 10.38 19.67 17.91
CA SER A 295 9.39 18.60 17.84
C SER A 295 8.17 18.94 16.98
N THR A 296 7.70 20.20 17.02
CA THR A 296 6.56 20.65 16.20
C THR A 296 6.91 20.67 14.72
N ILE A 297 8.14 21.09 14.38
CA ILE A 297 8.64 21.04 12.99
C ILE A 297 8.73 19.58 12.54
N ALA A 298 9.25 18.68 13.39
CA ALA A 298 9.31 17.24 13.08
C ALA A 298 7.92 16.64 12.81
N ALA A 299 6.90 17.01 13.60
CA ALA A 299 5.51 16.61 13.36
C ALA A 299 4.98 17.15 12.03
N GLY A 300 5.27 18.41 11.70
CA GLY A 300 4.92 18.99 10.41
C GLY A 300 5.58 18.27 9.24
N LEU A 301 6.86 17.91 9.37
CA LEU A 301 7.58 17.11 8.38
C LEU A 301 6.94 15.72 8.20
N TYR A 302 6.46 15.10 9.30
CA TYR A 302 5.79 13.81 9.26
C TYR A 302 4.52 13.84 8.41
N VAL A 303 3.71 14.87 8.56
CA VAL A 303 2.49 15.06 7.74
C VAL A 303 2.85 15.41 6.30
N LEU A 304 3.87 16.26 6.10
CA LEU A 304 4.30 16.68 4.77
C LEU A 304 4.89 15.53 3.96
N ASP A 305 5.69 14.67 4.59
CA ASP A 305 6.21 13.45 3.97
C ASP A 305 5.08 12.56 3.46
N HIS A 306 4.08 12.34 4.30
CA HIS A 306 2.90 11.56 3.94
C HIS A 306 2.12 12.18 2.75
N ALA A 307 2.05 13.51 2.69
CA ALA A 307 1.45 14.22 1.57
C ALA A 307 2.20 13.99 0.24
N PHE A 308 3.53 13.98 0.28
CA PHE A 308 4.33 13.67 -0.90
C PHE A 308 4.18 12.21 -1.34
N PHE A 309 4.12 11.27 -0.41
CA PHE A 309 3.87 9.86 -0.74
C PHE A 309 2.53 9.62 -1.44
N ALA A 310 1.54 10.47 -1.27
CA ALA A 310 0.28 10.35 -1.99
C ALA A 310 0.45 10.56 -3.51
N LEU A 311 1.52 11.27 -3.96
CA LEU A 311 1.88 11.43 -5.38
C LEU A 311 2.41 10.14 -6.01
N ALA A 312 2.75 9.11 -5.24
CA ALA A 312 3.16 7.78 -5.75
C ALA A 312 2.09 7.11 -6.63
N ILE A 313 0.86 7.64 -6.69
CA ILE A 313 -0.14 7.30 -7.70
C ILE A 313 0.45 7.45 -9.11
N ALA A 314 1.30 8.46 -9.34
CA ALA A 314 1.94 8.72 -10.62
C ALA A 314 2.82 7.56 -11.10
N LEU A 315 3.47 6.83 -10.20
CA LEU A 315 4.27 5.66 -10.56
C LEU A 315 3.38 4.52 -11.11
N LYS A 316 2.21 4.31 -10.50
CA LYS A 316 1.26 3.30 -10.96
C LYS A 316 0.67 3.65 -12.31
N THR A 317 0.27 4.90 -12.52
CA THR A 317 -0.32 5.35 -13.79
C THR A 317 0.73 5.46 -14.91
N TYR A 318 1.99 5.78 -14.58
CA TYR A 318 3.11 5.65 -15.51
C TYR A 318 3.22 4.23 -16.04
N PHE A 319 3.24 3.23 -15.14
CA PHE A 319 3.29 1.82 -15.57
C PHE A 319 2.07 1.45 -16.44
N GLN A 320 0.86 1.84 -16.04
CA GLN A 320 -0.36 1.58 -16.82
C GLN A 320 -0.27 2.10 -18.26
N LYS A 321 0.35 3.28 -18.44
CA LYS A 321 0.48 3.92 -19.75
C LYS A 321 1.49 3.23 -20.67
N ILE A 322 2.60 2.71 -20.13
CA ILE A 322 3.67 2.08 -20.90
C ILE A 322 3.50 0.56 -21.06
N ALA A 323 2.73 -0.08 -20.18
CA ALA A 323 2.61 -1.52 -20.15
C ALA A 323 1.78 -2.05 -21.33
N ASP A 324 2.20 -3.21 -21.85
CA ASP A 324 1.27 -4.07 -22.60
C ASP A 324 0.16 -4.48 -21.62
N PRO A 325 -1.13 -4.31 -21.99
CA PRO A 325 -2.24 -4.70 -21.11
C PRO A 325 -2.15 -6.14 -20.58
N ARG A 326 -1.53 -7.04 -21.32
CA ARG A 326 -1.33 -8.45 -20.93
C ARG A 326 -0.25 -8.65 -19.86
N ASP A 327 0.66 -7.68 -19.70
CA ASP A 327 1.75 -7.72 -18.74
C ASP A 327 1.33 -7.19 -17.34
N ILE A 328 0.15 -6.59 -17.19
CA ILE A 328 -0.24 -5.85 -15.98
C ILE A 328 -0.25 -6.76 -14.73
N ALA A 329 -1.01 -7.86 -14.77
CA ALA A 329 -1.13 -8.76 -13.63
C ALA A 329 0.22 -9.42 -13.23
N PRO A 330 0.97 -10.05 -14.15
CA PRO A 330 2.24 -10.66 -13.79
C PRO A 330 3.28 -9.63 -13.32
N THR A 331 3.28 -8.43 -13.89
CA THR A 331 4.22 -7.36 -13.47
C THR A 331 3.80 -6.75 -12.13
N ALA A 332 2.52 -6.71 -11.78
CA ALA A 332 2.07 -6.22 -10.48
C ALA A 332 2.68 -7.04 -9.34
N GLY A 333 2.65 -8.38 -9.43
CA GLY A 333 3.27 -9.26 -8.44
C GLY A 333 4.79 -9.06 -8.32
N VAL A 334 5.49 -9.02 -9.46
CA VAL A 334 6.93 -8.75 -9.50
C VAL A 334 7.27 -7.40 -8.89
N SER A 335 6.52 -6.36 -9.24
CA SER A 335 6.73 -5.00 -8.72
C SER A 335 6.48 -4.91 -7.22
N PHE A 336 5.46 -5.62 -6.72
CA PHE A 336 5.18 -5.69 -5.30
C PHE A 336 6.35 -6.34 -4.55
N THR A 337 6.88 -7.45 -5.06
CA THR A 337 8.09 -8.10 -4.53
C THR A 337 9.28 -7.15 -4.54
N ILE A 338 9.55 -6.45 -5.66
CA ILE A 338 10.66 -5.49 -5.76
C ILE A 338 10.55 -4.40 -4.69
N ASN A 339 9.34 -3.89 -4.45
CA ASN A 339 9.09 -2.90 -3.40
C ASN A 339 9.41 -3.45 -2.00
N HIS A 340 9.16 -4.76 -1.75
CA HIS A 340 9.39 -5.42 -0.45
C HIS A 340 10.82 -5.92 -0.25
N ILE A 341 11.66 -6.03 -1.29
CA ILE A 341 13.08 -6.36 -1.12
C ILE A 341 13.73 -5.39 -0.13
N ALA A 342 13.51 -4.10 -0.35
CA ALA A 342 14.04 -3.08 0.54
C ALA A 342 13.42 -3.13 1.95
N ALA A 343 12.14 -3.52 2.06
CA ALA A 343 11.44 -3.61 3.33
C ALA A 343 12.00 -4.70 4.28
N VAL A 344 12.58 -5.75 3.71
CA VAL A 344 13.18 -6.84 4.51
C VAL A 344 14.59 -6.46 5.01
N PHE A 345 15.40 -5.82 4.17
CA PHE A 345 16.82 -5.65 4.46
C PHE A 345 17.19 -4.26 5.01
N LEU A 346 16.58 -3.18 4.48
CA LEU A 346 17.00 -1.82 4.83
C LEU A 346 16.80 -1.46 6.31
N PRO A 347 15.71 -1.83 6.99
CA PRO A 347 15.54 -1.47 8.39
C PRO A 347 16.64 -2.03 9.28
N VAL A 348 17.09 -3.26 9.01
CA VAL A 348 18.21 -3.87 9.77
C VAL A 348 19.50 -3.13 9.50
N LEU A 349 19.85 -2.90 8.24
CA LEU A 349 21.07 -2.21 7.87
C LEU A 349 21.14 -0.79 8.42
N LEU A 350 20.06 -0.02 8.24
CA LEU A 350 20.00 1.35 8.71
C LEU A 350 19.82 1.45 10.23
N GLY A 351 19.30 0.42 10.89
CA GLY A 351 19.28 0.32 12.34
C GLY A 351 20.66 0.31 12.96
N PHE A 352 21.64 -0.38 12.36
CA PHE A 352 23.04 -0.28 12.79
C PHE A 352 23.63 1.11 12.56
N VAL A 353 23.26 1.77 11.45
CA VAL A 353 23.69 3.16 11.18
C VAL A 353 23.06 4.12 12.20
N TRP A 354 21.80 3.91 12.56
CA TRP A 354 21.06 4.74 13.53
C TRP A 354 21.75 4.85 14.87
N ILE A 355 22.30 3.75 15.41
CA ILE A 355 23.02 3.72 16.68
C ILE A 355 24.25 4.67 16.65
N VAL A 356 24.84 4.86 15.46
CA VAL A 356 26.03 5.70 15.29
C VAL A 356 25.64 7.14 14.97
N SER A 357 24.69 7.34 14.05
CA SER A 357 24.22 8.67 13.64
C SER A 357 22.83 8.58 12.96
N PRO A 358 21.77 9.00 13.66
CA PRO A 358 20.43 9.11 13.08
C PRO A 358 20.38 10.04 11.86
N GLU A 359 21.22 11.09 11.83
CA GLU A 359 21.29 12.05 10.72
C GLU A 359 21.69 11.35 9.41
N VAL A 360 22.64 10.41 9.49
CA VAL A 360 23.10 9.64 8.31
C VAL A 360 21.99 8.80 7.73
N VAL A 361 21.08 8.25 8.54
CA VAL A 361 19.92 7.48 8.06
C VAL A 361 18.98 8.36 7.23
N PHE A 362 18.69 9.57 7.69
CA PHE A 362 17.85 10.51 6.92
C PHE A 362 18.57 11.04 5.68
N LEU A 363 19.87 11.33 5.77
CA LEU A 363 20.66 11.73 4.60
C LEU A 363 20.74 10.60 3.55
N ALA A 364 20.80 9.33 3.97
CA ALA A 364 20.65 8.19 3.05
C ALA A 364 19.27 8.20 2.39
N GLY A 365 18.21 8.54 3.12
CA GLY A 365 16.87 8.76 2.57
C GLY A 365 16.83 9.88 1.53
N ALA A 366 17.47 11.02 1.84
CA ALA A 366 17.61 12.14 0.91
C ALA A 366 18.38 11.74 -0.36
N ALA A 367 19.48 11.00 -0.23
CA ALA A 367 20.26 10.48 -1.35
C ALA A 367 19.42 9.52 -2.22
N MET A 368 18.65 8.63 -1.62
CA MET A 368 17.73 7.74 -2.35
C MET A 368 16.61 8.54 -3.06
N ALA A 369 16.08 9.59 -2.43
CA ALA A 369 15.09 10.47 -3.05
C ALA A 369 15.70 11.25 -4.22
N PHE A 370 16.93 11.73 -4.09
CA PHE A 370 17.66 12.38 -5.17
C PHE A 370 17.96 11.42 -6.33
N GLY A 371 18.38 10.19 -6.05
CA GLY A 371 18.51 9.14 -7.07
C GLY A 371 17.18 8.87 -7.81
N SER A 372 16.07 8.87 -7.06
CA SER A 372 14.73 8.74 -7.65
C SER A 372 14.34 9.94 -8.50
N LEU A 373 14.76 11.16 -8.11
CA LEU A 373 14.53 12.37 -8.90
C LEU A 373 15.26 12.28 -10.26
N ILE A 374 16.50 11.79 -10.27
CA ILE A 374 17.23 11.54 -11.52
C ILE A 374 16.46 10.55 -12.39
N LEU A 375 16.03 9.43 -11.82
CA LEU A 375 15.24 8.42 -12.54
C LEU A 375 13.89 9.00 -13.05
N ALA A 376 13.21 9.84 -12.27
CA ALA A 376 11.97 10.46 -12.69
C ALA A 376 12.13 11.40 -13.89
N ARG A 377 13.31 12.03 -14.03
CA ARG A 377 13.62 12.86 -15.23
C ARG A 377 13.74 12.05 -16.51
N LEU A 378 13.94 10.73 -16.39
CA LEU A 378 13.97 9.79 -17.51
C LEU A 378 12.57 9.35 -17.96
N VAL A 379 11.53 9.62 -17.18
CA VAL A 379 10.14 9.38 -17.56
C VAL A 379 9.75 10.35 -18.68
N PRO A 380 9.19 9.87 -19.80
CA PRO A 380 8.69 10.75 -20.87
C PRO A 380 7.57 11.68 -20.39
N GLU A 381 7.37 12.81 -21.02
CA GLU A 381 6.22 13.69 -20.74
C GLU A 381 4.90 13.03 -21.08
N ASN A 382 4.89 12.26 -22.17
CA ASN A 382 3.75 11.48 -22.63
C ASN A 382 4.15 10.00 -22.73
N PRO A 383 4.17 9.26 -21.62
CA PRO A 383 4.56 7.86 -21.63
C PRO A 383 3.52 7.02 -22.39
N VAL A 384 4.01 6.19 -23.31
CA VAL A 384 3.21 5.24 -24.10
C VAL A 384 4.02 3.98 -24.36
N PRO A 385 3.42 2.85 -24.76
CA PRO A 385 4.18 1.67 -25.14
C PRO A 385 5.17 1.99 -26.28
N GLY A 386 6.44 1.57 -26.10
CA GLY A 386 7.54 1.92 -27.02
C GLY A 386 8.23 3.26 -26.73
N SER A 387 7.70 4.05 -25.81
CA SER A 387 8.33 5.26 -25.28
C SER A 387 8.32 5.24 -23.76
N GLU A 388 8.91 4.17 -23.20
CA GLU A 388 9.00 3.96 -21.75
C GLU A 388 10.01 4.90 -21.09
N VAL A 389 11.04 5.32 -21.83
CA VAL A 389 12.10 6.21 -21.36
C VAL A 389 12.32 7.30 -22.42
N ILE A 390 12.82 8.45 -22.00
CA ILE A 390 13.00 9.63 -22.88
C ILE A 390 13.82 9.37 -24.15
N TRP A 391 14.68 8.35 -24.14
CA TRP A 391 15.49 7.94 -25.31
C TRP A 391 14.99 6.67 -26.00
N SER A 392 13.85 6.09 -25.57
CA SER A 392 13.27 4.97 -26.29
C SER A 392 12.84 5.41 -27.69
N GLU A 393 13.28 4.70 -28.71
CA GLU A 393 12.74 4.88 -30.05
C GLU A 393 11.24 4.54 -30.03
N ARG A 394 10.42 5.40 -30.62
CA ARG A 394 9.00 5.06 -30.83
C ARG A 394 8.97 3.83 -31.73
N ALA A 395 8.46 2.71 -31.23
CA ALA A 395 8.13 1.59 -32.10
C ALA A 395 7.22 2.11 -33.22
N PRO A 396 7.45 1.74 -34.50
CA PRO A 396 6.56 2.13 -35.57
C PRO A 396 5.15 1.68 -35.20
N GLN A 397 4.19 2.59 -35.19
CA GLN A 397 2.78 2.24 -35.02
C GLN A 397 2.44 1.27 -36.15
N PRO A 398 1.80 0.12 -35.88
CA PRO A 398 1.24 -0.70 -36.95
C PRO A 398 0.28 0.22 -37.73
N ALA A 399 0.48 0.29 -39.03
CA ALA A 399 -0.42 1.00 -39.93
C ALA A 399 -1.84 0.45 -39.71
N GLU A 400 -2.80 1.35 -39.44
CA GLU A 400 -4.22 1.06 -39.29
C GLU A 400 -4.78 0.34 -40.53
#